data_a83a4186b37f797bc4eca7b7e116fce4
#
_entry.id   a83a4186b37f797bc4eca7b7e116fce4
#
_cell.length_a   1.000
_cell.length_b   1.000
_cell.length_c   1.000
_cell.angle_alpha   90.00
_cell.angle_beta   90.00
_cell.angle_gamma   90.00
#
_symmetry.space_group_name_H-M   'P 1'
#
loop_
_entity.id
_entity.type
_entity.pdbx_description
1 polymer ?
#
loop_
_entity_poly.entity_id
_entity_poly.type
_entity_poly.pdbx_seq_one_letter_code
_entity_poly.pdbx_strand_id
1 'polypeptide(L)'
;GFSYMLASFIIHKRAWIETVFVIGCLLSLLTMNFVNVNYDLTKYLPDTAESAIGLDVMRDKFGYPGTARVMVKDVSLYEAKQYKDEIAEIDGVDQVLWCDSSVNIYAGEDFINESDIKDYYKDRNAVFDITFVEESDSSRTSNAINEMKNLLGDKGCYVGMAVQNKSMTESMESEMSKILVVAVVMIFAVLSVTTTAWTEPILFLLVMGVAVLLNKGTNIFIGTVSFLTENVSIILQLATSMD
;
A
#
# COMPACT_ATOMS: atom_id res chain seq x y z
N GLY A 1 -43.06 17.85 20.30
CA GLY A 1 -42.44 17.92 19.01
C GLY A 1 -41.57 16.74 18.69
N PHE A 2 -41.11 16.65 17.46
CA PHE A 2 -40.26 15.57 16.91
C PHE A 2 -38.99 15.32 17.75
N SER A 3 -38.35 16.38 18.21
CA SER A 3 -37.13 16.31 19.06
C SER A 3 -37.39 15.59 20.40
N TYR A 4 -38.55 15.78 21.00
CA TYR A 4 -38.91 15.12 22.25
C TYR A 4 -39.19 13.61 22.08
N MET A 5 -39.82 13.25 20.97
CA MET A 5 -40.04 11.84 20.60
C MET A 5 -38.73 11.12 20.32
N LEU A 6 -37.80 11.79 19.60
CA LEU A 6 -36.50 11.23 19.31
C LEU A 6 -35.65 11.03 20.58
N ALA A 7 -35.62 12.03 21.47
CA ALA A 7 -34.92 11.94 22.74
C ALA A 7 -35.47 10.83 23.63
N SER A 8 -36.82 10.73 23.73
CA SER A 8 -37.49 9.65 24.49
C SER A 8 -37.18 8.27 23.91
N PHE A 9 -37.17 8.12 22.59
CA PHE A 9 -36.81 6.87 21.93
C PHE A 9 -35.36 6.46 22.24
N ILE A 10 -34.40 7.39 22.15
CA ILE A 10 -32.99 7.13 22.43
C ILE A 10 -32.80 6.70 23.88
N ILE A 11 -33.45 7.39 24.85
CA ILE A 11 -33.35 7.06 26.27
C ILE A 11 -33.94 5.67 26.58
N HIS A 12 -35.12 5.35 26.02
CA HIS A 12 -35.77 4.07 26.24
C HIS A 12 -35.09 2.87 25.61
N LYS A 13 -34.42 3.10 24.45
CA LYS A 13 -33.74 2.06 23.66
C LYS A 13 -32.21 2.12 23.74
N ARG A 14 -31.67 2.85 24.74
CA ARG A 14 -30.21 3.09 24.86
C ARG A 14 -29.38 1.82 24.77
N ALA A 15 -29.74 0.78 25.52
CA ALA A 15 -29.00 -0.47 25.54
C ALA A 15 -29.01 -1.18 24.17
N TRP A 16 -30.13 -1.11 23.45
CA TRP A 16 -30.23 -1.68 22.11
C TRP A 16 -29.40 -0.90 21.10
N ILE A 17 -29.40 0.45 21.19
CA ILE A 17 -28.61 1.32 20.35
C ILE A 17 -27.10 1.09 20.59
N GLU A 18 -26.69 1.06 21.86
CA GLU A 18 -25.31 0.74 22.25
C GLU A 18 -24.86 -0.62 21.70
N THR A 19 -25.70 -1.64 21.81
CA THR A 19 -25.41 -2.98 21.29
C THR A 19 -25.23 -2.97 19.77
N VAL A 20 -26.09 -2.26 19.03
CA VAL A 20 -25.96 -2.13 17.57
C VAL A 20 -24.65 -1.45 17.18
N PHE A 21 -24.25 -0.36 17.88
CA PHE A 21 -22.99 0.31 17.64
C PHE A 21 -21.77 -0.57 17.96
N VAL A 22 -21.80 -1.31 19.07
CA VAL A 22 -20.73 -2.25 19.43
C VAL A 22 -20.60 -3.34 18.38
N ILE A 23 -21.70 -3.94 17.93
CA ILE A 23 -21.69 -4.94 16.87
C ILE A 23 -21.17 -4.33 15.56
N GLY A 24 -21.62 -3.13 15.21
CA GLY A 24 -21.12 -2.38 14.05
C GLY A 24 -19.61 -2.15 14.09
N CYS A 25 -19.09 -1.75 15.24
CA CYS A 25 -17.64 -1.55 15.45
C CYS A 25 -16.87 -2.87 15.30
N LEU A 26 -17.36 -3.97 15.88
CA LEU A 26 -16.73 -5.28 15.76
C LEU A 26 -16.71 -5.77 14.31
N LEU A 27 -17.81 -5.62 13.60
CA LEU A 27 -17.89 -5.94 12.17
C LEU A 27 -16.93 -5.05 11.36
N SER A 28 -16.86 -3.75 11.65
CA SER A 28 -15.97 -2.83 10.97
C SER A 28 -14.50 -3.16 11.18
N LEU A 29 -14.11 -3.59 12.38
CA LEU A 29 -12.73 -4.07 12.65
C LEU A 29 -12.38 -5.31 11.83
N LEU A 30 -13.33 -6.18 11.56
CA LEU A 30 -13.13 -7.36 10.72
C LEU A 30 -13.06 -6.97 9.24
N THR A 31 -13.97 -6.10 8.79
CA THR A 31 -14.13 -5.77 7.37
C THR A 31 -13.08 -4.80 6.85
N MET A 32 -12.53 -3.91 7.70
CA MET A 32 -11.53 -2.92 7.26
C MET A 32 -10.27 -3.55 6.65
N ASN A 33 -9.91 -4.78 7.06
CA ASN A 33 -8.76 -5.50 6.52
C ASN A 33 -9.00 -6.05 5.10
N PHE A 34 -10.25 -6.09 4.65
CA PHE A 34 -10.63 -6.56 3.31
C PHE A 34 -10.87 -5.41 2.32
N VAL A 35 -10.76 -4.16 2.77
CA VAL A 35 -10.87 -2.99 1.90
C VAL A 35 -9.55 -2.78 1.18
N ASN A 36 -9.57 -2.83 -0.15
CA ASN A 36 -8.41 -2.56 -0.97
C ASN A 36 -8.29 -1.05 -1.19
N VAL A 37 -7.19 -0.48 -0.73
CA VAL A 37 -6.85 0.93 -1.01
C VAL A 37 -6.04 0.99 -2.29
N ASN A 38 -6.50 1.78 -3.23
CA ASN A 38 -5.83 1.95 -4.51
C ASN A 38 -4.90 3.17 -4.46
N TYR A 39 -3.62 2.93 -4.69
CA TYR A 39 -2.57 3.95 -4.74
C TYR A 39 -2.15 4.31 -6.17
N ASP A 40 -2.74 3.67 -7.18
CA ASP A 40 -2.42 3.94 -8.58
C ASP A 40 -2.97 5.31 -9.00
N LEU A 41 -2.06 6.28 -9.13
CA LEU A 41 -2.40 7.63 -9.55
C LEU A 41 -2.84 7.71 -11.03
N THR A 42 -2.55 6.70 -11.84
CA THR A 42 -2.96 6.68 -13.26
C THR A 42 -4.47 6.54 -13.40
N LYS A 43 -5.14 5.94 -12.42
CA LYS A 43 -6.61 5.81 -12.38
C LYS A 43 -7.36 7.13 -12.14
N TYR A 44 -6.62 8.22 -11.85
CA TYR A 44 -7.20 9.57 -11.75
C TYR A 44 -7.11 10.37 -13.04
N LEU A 45 -6.48 9.82 -14.08
CA LEU A 45 -6.49 10.41 -15.39
C LEU A 45 -7.92 10.39 -15.95
N PRO A 46 -8.38 11.46 -16.59
CA PRO A 46 -9.66 11.43 -17.31
C PRO A 46 -9.66 10.29 -18.35
N ASP A 47 -10.75 9.56 -18.44
CA ASP A 47 -10.90 8.45 -19.42
C ASP A 47 -10.67 8.89 -20.87
N THR A 48 -10.80 10.20 -21.13
CA THR A 48 -10.56 10.82 -22.44
C THR A 48 -9.11 11.17 -22.71
N ALA A 49 -8.22 11.04 -21.72
CA ALA A 49 -6.79 11.32 -21.89
C ALA A 49 -6.15 10.23 -22.78
N GLU A 50 -5.35 10.64 -23.76
CA GLU A 50 -4.65 9.70 -24.65
C GLU A 50 -3.79 8.69 -23.88
N SER A 51 -3.17 9.13 -22.77
CA SER A 51 -2.41 8.26 -21.89
C SER A 51 -3.27 7.23 -21.14
N ALA A 52 -4.49 7.59 -20.71
CA ALA A 52 -5.42 6.65 -20.10
C ALA A 52 -5.87 5.58 -21.11
N ILE A 53 -6.26 6.01 -22.31
CA ILE A 53 -6.63 5.11 -23.41
C ILE A 53 -5.47 4.18 -23.76
N GLY A 54 -4.24 4.71 -23.84
CA GLY A 54 -3.04 3.92 -24.12
C GLY A 54 -2.77 2.85 -23.04
N LEU A 55 -2.91 3.21 -21.76
CA LEU A 55 -2.76 2.27 -20.65
C LEU A 55 -3.82 1.17 -20.67
N ASP A 56 -5.07 1.51 -20.97
CA ASP A 56 -6.15 0.53 -21.05
C ASP A 56 -5.92 -0.47 -22.19
N VAL A 57 -5.47 0.01 -23.35
CA VAL A 57 -5.10 -0.88 -24.46
C VAL A 57 -3.92 -1.78 -24.09
N MET A 58 -2.92 -1.25 -23.41
CA MET A 58 -1.79 -2.04 -22.90
C MET A 58 -2.24 -3.14 -21.95
N ARG A 59 -3.09 -2.80 -20.97
CA ARG A 59 -3.64 -3.77 -20.01
C ARG A 59 -4.43 -4.87 -20.71
N ASP A 60 -5.32 -4.49 -21.64
CA ASP A 60 -6.24 -5.42 -22.29
C ASP A 60 -5.54 -6.36 -23.28
N LYS A 61 -4.54 -5.88 -24.01
CA LYS A 61 -3.89 -6.63 -25.10
C LYS A 61 -2.60 -7.33 -24.68
N PHE A 62 -1.84 -6.77 -23.77
CA PHE A 62 -0.49 -7.24 -23.44
C PHE A 62 -0.33 -7.62 -21.96
N GLY A 63 -1.33 -7.36 -21.11
CA GLY A 63 -1.14 -7.24 -19.68
C GLY A 63 -0.35 -5.96 -19.37
N TYR A 64 -0.25 -5.60 -18.12
CA TYR A 64 0.58 -4.49 -17.66
C TYR A 64 1.32 -4.93 -16.40
N PRO A 65 2.19 -5.95 -16.51
CA PRO A 65 2.88 -6.49 -15.36
C PRO A 65 3.80 -5.46 -14.73
N GLY A 66 3.93 -5.52 -13.42
CA GLY A 66 4.92 -4.74 -12.69
C GLY A 66 6.33 -5.14 -13.11
N THR A 67 7.25 -4.18 -13.13
CA THR A 67 8.65 -4.42 -13.42
C THR A 67 9.55 -3.82 -12.36
N ALA A 68 10.69 -4.47 -12.12
CA ALA A 68 11.74 -3.97 -11.27
C ALA A 68 13.11 -4.36 -11.83
N ARG A 69 14.12 -3.56 -11.51
CA ARG A 69 15.52 -3.89 -11.72
C ARG A 69 16.19 -3.97 -10.38
N VAL A 70 16.85 -5.08 -10.11
CA VAL A 70 17.51 -5.35 -8.83
C VAL A 70 19.00 -5.55 -9.07
N MET A 71 19.83 -4.80 -8.37
CA MET A 71 21.26 -4.99 -8.34
C MET A 71 21.65 -5.67 -7.04
N VAL A 72 22.43 -6.75 -7.14
CA VAL A 72 23.01 -7.46 -6.01
C VAL A 72 24.50 -7.18 -5.96
N LYS A 73 24.96 -6.60 -4.85
CA LYS A 73 26.33 -6.16 -4.66
C LYS A 73 27.21 -7.27 -4.12
N ASP A 74 28.49 -7.22 -4.50
CA ASP A 74 29.57 -8.06 -4.02
C ASP A 74 29.24 -9.55 -4.07
N VAL A 75 28.95 -10.02 -5.28
CA VAL A 75 28.66 -11.43 -5.58
C VAL A 75 29.53 -11.92 -6.74
N SER A 76 29.88 -13.19 -6.71
CA SER A 76 30.45 -13.88 -7.86
C SER A 76 29.37 -14.23 -8.88
N LEU A 77 29.75 -14.60 -10.12
CA LEU A 77 28.81 -15.05 -11.14
C LEU A 77 27.97 -16.25 -10.66
N TYR A 78 28.57 -17.17 -9.91
CA TYR A 78 27.88 -18.34 -9.37
C TYR A 78 26.86 -17.95 -8.28
N GLU A 79 27.26 -17.09 -7.34
CA GLU A 79 26.34 -16.58 -6.30
C GLU A 79 25.20 -15.76 -6.92
N ALA A 80 25.50 -14.96 -7.96
CA ALA A 80 24.47 -14.21 -8.69
C ALA A 80 23.45 -15.14 -9.33
N LYS A 81 23.89 -16.28 -9.89
CA LYS A 81 22.97 -17.29 -10.43
C LYS A 81 22.09 -17.90 -9.36
N GLN A 82 22.64 -18.20 -8.18
CA GLN A 82 21.85 -18.71 -7.05
C GLN A 82 20.78 -17.71 -6.64
N TYR A 83 21.14 -16.43 -6.44
CA TYR A 83 20.17 -15.38 -6.14
C TYR A 83 19.10 -15.21 -7.22
N LYS A 84 19.49 -15.30 -8.50
CA LYS A 84 18.53 -15.30 -9.61
C LYS A 84 17.49 -16.40 -9.47
N ASP A 85 17.94 -17.63 -9.19
CA ASP A 85 17.07 -18.79 -9.09
C ASP A 85 16.16 -18.69 -7.86
N GLU A 86 16.69 -18.24 -6.71
CA GLU A 86 15.89 -18.00 -5.51
C GLU A 86 14.86 -16.88 -5.71
N ILE A 87 15.20 -15.81 -6.41
CA ILE A 87 14.24 -14.73 -6.75
C ILE A 87 13.14 -15.24 -7.68
N ALA A 88 13.48 -16.11 -8.63
CA ALA A 88 12.51 -16.68 -9.57
C ALA A 88 11.48 -17.60 -8.88
N GLU A 89 11.80 -18.16 -7.72
CA GLU A 89 10.89 -19.00 -6.92
C GLU A 89 9.93 -18.18 -6.02
N ILE A 90 10.15 -16.88 -5.88
CA ILE A 90 9.30 -16.01 -5.06
C ILE A 90 7.89 -15.90 -5.67
N ASP A 91 6.86 -16.10 -4.85
CA ASP A 91 5.48 -15.92 -5.30
C ASP A 91 5.23 -14.47 -5.79
N GLY A 92 4.65 -14.35 -6.99
CA GLY A 92 4.42 -13.05 -7.63
C GLY A 92 5.51 -12.62 -8.61
N VAL A 93 6.63 -13.32 -8.70
CA VAL A 93 7.65 -13.16 -9.75
C VAL A 93 7.28 -14.05 -10.94
N ASP A 94 7.21 -13.48 -12.12
CA ASP A 94 6.95 -14.20 -13.39
C ASP A 94 8.25 -14.58 -14.07
N GLN A 95 9.16 -13.62 -14.20
CA GLN A 95 10.43 -13.82 -14.92
C GLN A 95 11.56 -13.00 -14.31
N VAL A 96 12.74 -13.59 -14.28
CA VAL A 96 14.01 -12.94 -13.95
C VAL A 96 14.97 -13.06 -15.12
N LEU A 97 15.30 -11.94 -15.75
CA LEU A 97 16.26 -11.88 -16.86
C LEU A 97 17.64 -11.49 -16.34
N TRP A 98 18.65 -12.20 -16.83
CA TRP A 98 20.06 -11.96 -16.57
C TRP A 98 20.90 -12.45 -17.74
N CYS A 99 22.22 -12.23 -17.70
CA CYS A 99 23.14 -12.62 -18.78
C CYS A 99 23.22 -14.14 -19.02
N ASP A 100 22.79 -14.97 -18.08
CA ASP A 100 22.80 -16.44 -18.22
C ASP A 100 21.89 -16.99 -19.32
N SER A 101 20.98 -16.18 -19.82
CA SER A 101 20.19 -16.50 -21.01
C SER A 101 20.99 -16.44 -22.32
N SER A 102 22.09 -15.70 -22.33
CA SER A 102 22.90 -15.44 -23.53
C SER A 102 24.32 -16.00 -23.42
N VAL A 103 24.82 -16.18 -22.21
CA VAL A 103 26.21 -16.59 -21.92
C VAL A 103 26.22 -17.77 -20.98
N ASN A 104 27.08 -18.77 -21.26
CA ASN A 104 27.29 -19.89 -20.34
C ASN A 104 28.20 -19.46 -19.17
N ILE A 105 27.59 -19.10 -18.05
CA ILE A 105 28.29 -18.64 -16.83
C ILE A 105 29.16 -19.74 -16.17
N TYR A 106 29.01 -21.01 -16.54
CA TYR A 106 29.80 -22.12 -16.04
C TYR A 106 31.06 -22.38 -16.86
N ALA A 107 31.29 -21.64 -17.95
CA ALA A 107 32.45 -21.83 -18.81
C ALA A 107 33.77 -21.36 -18.18
N GLY A 108 33.72 -20.70 -17.00
CA GLY A 108 34.88 -20.07 -16.36
C GLY A 108 35.03 -18.62 -16.79
N GLU A 109 35.50 -17.77 -15.89
CA GLU A 109 35.60 -16.31 -16.11
C GLU A 109 36.50 -15.95 -17.31
N ASP A 110 37.52 -16.74 -17.56
CA ASP A 110 38.48 -16.52 -18.69
C ASP A 110 37.83 -16.76 -20.08
N PHE A 111 36.70 -17.44 -20.14
CA PHE A 111 36.02 -17.75 -21.41
C PHE A 111 34.78 -16.88 -21.65
N ILE A 112 34.46 -16.01 -20.72
CA ILE A 112 33.33 -15.07 -20.83
C ILE A 112 33.84 -13.73 -21.33
N ASN A 113 33.29 -13.25 -22.43
CA ASN A 113 33.60 -11.95 -22.97
C ASN A 113 32.96 -10.87 -22.06
N GLU A 114 33.74 -10.04 -21.40
CA GLU A 114 33.25 -8.96 -20.55
C GLU A 114 32.24 -8.05 -21.26
N SER A 115 32.41 -7.88 -22.58
CA SER A 115 31.51 -7.06 -23.40
C SER A 115 30.06 -7.61 -23.42
N ASP A 116 29.89 -8.93 -23.27
CA ASP A 116 28.60 -9.61 -23.41
C ASP A 116 27.81 -9.62 -22.11
N ILE A 117 28.48 -9.40 -20.98
CA ILE A 117 27.87 -9.43 -19.65
C ILE A 117 27.86 -8.06 -18.95
N LYS A 118 28.58 -7.06 -19.44
CA LYS A 118 28.81 -5.76 -18.77
C LYS A 118 27.55 -5.03 -18.34
N ASP A 119 26.42 -5.26 -19.03
CA ASP A 119 25.16 -4.61 -18.74
C ASP A 119 24.40 -5.30 -17.59
N TYR A 120 24.78 -6.56 -17.28
CA TYR A 120 24.16 -7.38 -16.26
C TYR A 120 25.10 -7.81 -15.14
N TYR A 121 26.42 -7.72 -15.36
CA TYR A 121 27.41 -8.07 -14.36
C TYR A 121 28.68 -7.24 -14.55
N LYS A 122 29.06 -6.49 -13.53
CA LYS A 122 30.27 -5.68 -13.52
C LYS A 122 30.75 -5.42 -12.09
N ASP A 123 32.05 -5.44 -11.88
CA ASP A 123 32.69 -5.11 -10.60
C ASP A 123 32.07 -5.89 -9.41
N ARG A 124 31.82 -7.18 -9.61
CA ARG A 124 31.14 -8.06 -8.63
C ARG A 124 29.70 -7.64 -8.28
N ASN A 125 29.04 -6.91 -9.16
CA ASN A 125 27.63 -6.56 -8.99
C ASN A 125 26.82 -7.19 -10.12
N ALA A 126 25.75 -7.90 -9.77
CA ALA A 126 24.82 -8.48 -10.73
C ALA A 126 23.55 -7.64 -10.81
N VAL A 127 22.99 -7.48 -12.01
CA VAL A 127 21.77 -6.73 -12.25
C VAL A 127 20.74 -7.66 -12.89
N PHE A 128 19.60 -7.79 -12.26
CA PHE A 128 18.46 -8.60 -12.71
C PHE A 128 17.31 -7.71 -13.16
N ASP A 129 16.74 -8.00 -14.31
CA ASP A 129 15.47 -7.44 -14.76
C ASP A 129 14.34 -8.39 -14.36
N ILE A 130 13.41 -7.90 -13.54
CA ILE A 130 12.34 -8.71 -12.95
C ILE A 130 11.00 -8.25 -13.51
N THR A 131 10.21 -9.20 -13.96
CA THR A 131 8.80 -9.01 -14.32
C THR A 131 7.94 -9.75 -13.31
N PHE A 132 6.91 -9.06 -12.81
CA PHE A 132 5.95 -9.65 -11.88
C PHE A 132 4.74 -10.23 -12.62
N VAL A 133 4.01 -11.10 -11.95
CA VAL A 133 2.77 -11.69 -12.50
C VAL A 133 1.65 -10.66 -12.58
N GLU A 134 1.61 -9.73 -11.63
CA GLU A 134 0.57 -8.73 -11.50
C GLU A 134 1.11 -7.31 -11.71
N GLU A 135 0.21 -6.33 -11.73
CA GLU A 135 0.56 -4.91 -11.90
C GLU A 135 1.43 -4.38 -10.75
N SER A 136 2.06 -3.22 -10.99
CA SER A 136 3.03 -2.60 -10.06
C SER A 136 2.44 -2.21 -8.70
N ASP A 137 1.13 -1.98 -8.61
CA ASP A 137 0.39 -1.57 -7.42
C ASP A 137 -0.28 -2.74 -6.67
N SER A 138 -0.14 -3.96 -7.20
CA SER A 138 -0.71 -5.16 -6.60
C SER A 138 -0.06 -5.51 -5.26
N SER A 139 -0.88 -6.01 -4.34
CA SER A 139 -0.40 -6.54 -3.05
C SER A 139 0.56 -7.72 -3.24
N ARG A 140 0.33 -8.56 -4.25
CA ARG A 140 1.20 -9.70 -4.57
C ARG A 140 2.58 -9.25 -5.04
N THR A 141 2.62 -8.23 -5.92
CA THR A 141 3.88 -7.59 -6.35
C THR A 141 4.60 -6.93 -5.16
N SER A 142 3.88 -6.25 -4.28
CA SER A 142 4.44 -5.65 -3.08
C SER A 142 5.04 -6.69 -2.12
N ASN A 143 4.37 -7.83 -1.95
CA ASN A 143 4.87 -8.93 -1.11
C ASN A 143 6.11 -9.56 -1.73
N ALA A 144 6.12 -9.81 -3.03
CA ALA A 144 7.31 -10.31 -3.74
C ALA A 144 8.52 -9.39 -3.56
N ILE A 145 8.34 -8.07 -3.62
CA ILE A 145 9.41 -7.11 -3.36
C ILE A 145 9.90 -7.21 -1.90
N ASN A 146 9.00 -7.43 -0.93
CA ASN A 146 9.41 -7.63 0.47
C ASN A 146 10.23 -8.91 0.65
N GLU A 147 9.81 -10.00 0.04
CA GLU A 147 10.56 -11.26 0.08
C GLU A 147 11.94 -11.12 -0.56
N MET A 148 12.05 -10.44 -1.70
CA MET A 148 13.34 -10.10 -2.29
C MET A 148 14.22 -9.26 -1.36
N LYS A 149 13.64 -8.24 -0.69
CA LYS A 149 14.38 -7.43 0.29
C LYS A 149 14.88 -8.26 1.47
N ASN A 150 14.09 -9.20 1.94
CA ASN A 150 14.49 -10.10 3.02
C ASN A 150 15.59 -11.09 2.56
N LEU A 151 15.48 -11.59 1.34
CA LEU A 151 16.46 -12.52 0.76
C LEU A 151 17.84 -11.86 0.55
N LEU A 152 17.85 -10.66 -0.05
CA LEU A 152 19.09 -10.00 -0.44
C LEU A 152 19.68 -9.10 0.66
N GLY A 153 18.88 -8.71 1.66
CA GLY A 153 19.32 -7.86 2.76
C GLY A 153 20.03 -6.58 2.26
N ASP A 154 21.16 -6.27 2.85
CA ASP A 154 21.94 -5.07 2.54
C ASP A 154 22.68 -5.13 1.17
N LYS A 155 22.72 -6.29 0.54
CA LYS A 155 23.30 -6.45 -0.79
C LYS A 155 22.39 -5.97 -1.91
N GLY A 156 21.07 -5.91 -1.68
CA GLY A 156 20.08 -5.56 -2.68
C GLY A 156 19.92 -4.05 -2.87
N CYS A 157 19.91 -3.60 -4.14
CA CYS A 157 19.49 -2.26 -4.54
C CYS A 157 18.37 -2.38 -5.57
N TYR A 158 17.29 -1.63 -5.39
CA TYR A 158 16.04 -1.83 -6.11
C TYR A 158 15.62 -0.55 -6.83
N VAL A 159 15.26 -0.64 -8.10
CA VAL A 159 14.68 0.44 -8.89
C VAL A 159 13.56 -0.11 -9.78
N GLY A 160 12.73 0.76 -10.32
CA GLY A 160 11.63 0.40 -11.22
C GLY A 160 10.27 0.80 -10.70
N MET A 161 9.27 0.71 -11.58
CA MET A 161 7.92 1.19 -11.31
C MET A 161 7.29 0.52 -10.09
N ALA A 162 7.41 -0.80 -9.98
CA ALA A 162 6.83 -1.55 -8.86
C ALA A 162 7.47 -1.17 -7.52
N VAL A 163 8.80 -0.98 -7.48
CA VAL A 163 9.52 -0.56 -6.28
C VAL A 163 9.16 0.87 -5.89
N GLN A 164 9.04 1.76 -6.88
CA GLN A 164 8.67 3.16 -6.65
C GLN A 164 7.25 3.28 -6.12
N ASN A 165 6.28 2.58 -6.73
CA ASN A 165 4.90 2.55 -6.25
C ASN A 165 4.80 2.05 -4.82
N LYS A 166 5.49 0.95 -4.50
CA LYS A 166 5.56 0.42 -3.15
C LYS A 166 6.14 1.41 -2.15
N SER A 167 7.28 2.02 -2.47
CA SER A 167 7.94 2.99 -1.57
C SER A 167 7.08 4.24 -1.37
N MET A 168 6.38 4.68 -2.41
CA MET A 168 5.44 5.80 -2.34
C MET A 168 4.25 5.47 -1.44
N THR A 169 3.66 4.28 -1.59
CA THR A 169 2.57 3.79 -0.75
C THR A 169 2.98 3.74 0.73
N GLU A 170 4.11 3.11 1.05
CA GLU A 170 4.62 3.00 2.41
C GLU A 170 4.92 4.38 3.04
N SER A 171 5.48 5.31 2.26
CA SER A 171 5.74 6.68 2.72
C SER A 171 4.44 7.43 2.99
N MET A 172 3.46 7.32 2.09
CA MET A 172 2.15 7.96 2.27
C MET A 172 1.42 7.44 3.52
N GLU A 173 1.39 6.13 3.74
CA GLU A 173 0.78 5.53 4.93
C GLU A 173 1.45 6.02 6.23
N SER A 174 2.78 6.07 6.24
CA SER A 174 3.55 6.57 7.37
C SER A 174 3.29 8.04 7.66
N GLU A 175 3.29 8.88 6.62
CA GLU A 175 3.04 10.32 6.75
C GLU A 175 1.60 10.62 7.18
N MET A 176 0.62 9.90 6.63
CA MET A 176 -0.78 10.06 7.01
C MET A 176 -1.02 9.67 8.47
N SER A 177 -0.39 8.60 8.95
CA SER A 177 -0.46 8.24 10.36
C SER A 177 0.08 9.34 11.26
N LYS A 178 1.20 9.98 10.90
CA LYS A 178 1.76 11.12 11.65
C LYS A 178 0.82 12.32 11.66
N ILE A 179 0.27 12.68 10.49
CA ILE A 179 -0.69 13.78 10.36
C ILE A 179 -1.92 13.53 11.22
N LEU A 180 -2.44 12.29 11.20
CA LEU A 180 -3.60 11.92 12.02
C LEU A 180 -3.32 12.06 13.52
N VAL A 181 -2.16 11.61 13.99
CA VAL A 181 -1.76 11.76 15.40
C VAL A 181 -1.68 13.25 15.78
N VAL A 182 -1.05 14.08 14.94
CA VAL A 182 -0.96 15.53 15.17
C VAL A 182 -2.36 16.17 15.21
N ALA A 183 -3.25 15.79 14.29
CA ALA A 183 -4.63 16.29 14.24
C ALA A 183 -5.40 15.91 15.51
N VAL A 184 -5.31 14.66 15.98
CA VAL A 184 -5.97 14.21 17.21
C VAL A 184 -5.44 14.96 18.43
N VAL A 185 -4.12 15.18 18.53
CA VAL A 185 -3.51 15.95 19.63
C VAL A 185 -3.99 17.40 19.60
N MET A 186 -4.05 18.04 18.44
CA MET A 186 -4.56 19.41 18.29
C MET A 186 -6.04 19.51 18.70
N ILE A 187 -6.87 18.58 18.23
CA ILE A 187 -8.29 18.51 18.58
C ILE A 187 -8.45 18.35 20.09
N PHE A 188 -7.71 17.43 20.68
CA PHE A 188 -7.73 17.24 22.15
C PHE A 188 -7.35 18.50 22.91
N ALA A 189 -6.30 19.20 22.47
CA ALA A 189 -5.86 20.45 23.08
C ALA A 189 -6.94 21.55 22.99
N VAL A 190 -7.53 21.74 21.81
CA VAL A 190 -8.60 22.73 21.61
C VAL A 190 -9.82 22.39 22.48
N LEU A 191 -10.28 21.14 22.46
CA LEU A 191 -11.41 20.70 23.28
C LEU A 191 -11.13 20.87 24.78
N SER A 192 -9.90 20.57 25.23
CA SER A 192 -9.52 20.73 26.64
C SER A 192 -9.55 22.19 27.14
N VAL A 193 -9.32 23.14 26.23
CA VAL A 193 -9.40 24.58 26.54
C VAL A 193 -10.83 25.10 26.45
N THR A 194 -11.63 24.55 25.55
CA THR A 194 -12.99 25.06 25.29
C THR A 194 -14.06 24.42 26.16
N THR A 195 -13.79 23.21 26.69
CA THR A 195 -14.74 22.48 27.54
C THR A 195 -14.43 22.68 29.02
N THR A 196 -15.47 22.63 29.84
CA THR A 196 -15.36 22.82 31.30
C THR A 196 -15.08 21.52 32.07
N ALA A 197 -15.34 20.38 31.43
CA ALA A 197 -15.16 19.06 32.05
C ALA A 197 -14.11 18.21 31.29
N TRP A 198 -13.16 17.67 32.03
CA TRP A 198 -12.09 16.83 31.49
C TRP A 198 -12.56 15.56 30.76
N THR A 199 -13.79 15.14 31.02
CA THR A 199 -14.37 13.96 30.38
C THR A 199 -14.91 14.24 28.96
N GLU A 200 -15.26 15.49 28.67
CA GLU A 200 -15.84 15.86 27.36
C GLU A 200 -14.88 15.61 26.20
N PRO A 201 -13.60 16.05 26.21
CA PRO A 201 -12.67 15.78 25.14
C PRO A 201 -12.49 14.28 24.87
N ILE A 202 -12.49 13.46 25.92
CA ILE A 202 -12.33 12.00 25.81
C ILE A 202 -13.56 11.38 25.11
N LEU A 203 -14.77 11.83 25.51
CA LEU A 203 -15.99 11.37 24.89
C LEU A 203 -16.09 11.77 23.42
N PHE A 204 -15.72 12.98 23.07
CA PHE A 204 -15.63 13.44 21.68
C PHE A 204 -14.68 12.59 20.86
N LEU A 205 -13.46 12.35 21.33
CA LEU A 205 -12.48 11.51 20.63
C LEU A 205 -12.98 10.07 20.48
N LEU A 206 -13.69 9.54 21.47
CA LEU A 206 -14.27 8.21 21.39
C LEU A 206 -15.35 8.14 20.30
N VAL A 207 -16.27 9.11 20.26
CA VAL A 207 -17.32 9.18 19.24
C VAL A 207 -16.71 9.33 17.84
N MET A 208 -15.72 10.20 17.68
CA MET A 208 -15.00 10.38 16.43
C MET A 208 -14.29 9.10 16.01
N GLY A 209 -13.62 8.42 16.94
CA GLY A 209 -12.96 7.14 16.67
C GLY A 209 -13.94 6.06 16.19
N VAL A 210 -15.11 5.96 16.84
CA VAL A 210 -16.18 5.05 16.41
C VAL A 210 -16.70 5.41 15.02
N ALA A 211 -16.90 6.69 14.74
CA ALA A 211 -17.38 7.15 13.43
C ALA A 211 -16.37 6.85 12.31
N VAL A 212 -15.08 7.08 12.54
CA VAL A 212 -14.00 6.75 11.58
C VAL A 212 -13.92 5.24 11.36
N LEU A 213 -14.02 4.46 12.44
CA LEU A 213 -13.97 3.00 12.37
C LEU A 213 -15.15 2.44 11.54
N LEU A 214 -16.35 2.94 11.77
CA LEU A 214 -17.55 2.54 11.02
C LEU A 214 -17.42 2.94 9.55
N ASN A 215 -16.90 4.12 9.26
CA ASN A 215 -16.64 4.58 7.89
C ASN A 215 -15.67 3.64 7.16
N LYS A 216 -14.52 3.34 7.77
CA LYS A 216 -13.54 2.40 7.19
C LYS A 216 -14.13 1.01 6.94
N GLY A 217 -14.88 0.49 7.89
CA GLY A 217 -15.52 -0.83 7.77
C GLY A 217 -16.60 -0.89 6.69
N THR A 218 -17.39 0.17 6.53
CA THR A 218 -18.42 0.24 5.49
C THR A 218 -17.88 0.43 4.09
N ASN A 219 -16.62 0.86 3.93
CA ASN A 219 -15.96 0.94 2.63
C ASN A 219 -15.87 -0.41 1.92
N ILE A 220 -16.03 -1.54 2.62
CA ILE A 220 -16.10 -2.87 2.00
C ILE A 220 -17.23 -2.97 0.96
N PHE A 221 -18.33 -2.25 1.15
CA PHE A 221 -19.44 -2.22 0.19
C PHE A 221 -19.10 -1.47 -1.11
N ILE A 222 -18.08 -0.61 -1.07
CA ILE A 222 -17.58 0.13 -2.23
C ILE A 222 -16.53 -0.70 -2.98
N GLY A 223 -15.90 -1.66 -2.29
CA GLY A 223 -14.86 -2.53 -2.80
C GLY A 223 -13.48 -1.89 -2.75
N THR A 224 -13.11 -1.13 -3.78
CA THR A 224 -11.82 -0.44 -3.85
C THR A 224 -12.01 1.04 -3.57
N VAL A 225 -11.28 1.58 -2.61
CA VAL A 225 -11.31 3.01 -2.25
C VAL A 225 -9.97 3.62 -2.64
N SER A 226 -10.04 4.81 -3.25
CA SER A 226 -8.85 5.61 -3.51
C SER A 226 -8.19 6.05 -2.20
N PHE A 227 -6.87 6.00 -2.14
CA PHE A 227 -6.13 6.48 -0.97
C PHE A 227 -6.42 7.96 -0.66
N LEU A 228 -6.61 8.80 -1.68
CA LEU A 228 -7.00 10.20 -1.50
C LEU A 228 -8.38 10.32 -0.86
N THR A 229 -9.36 9.56 -1.36
CA THR A 229 -10.72 9.54 -0.82
C THR A 229 -10.74 9.06 0.62
N GLU A 230 -10.01 8.00 0.94
CA GLU A 230 -9.91 7.48 2.29
C GLU A 230 -9.37 8.52 3.26
N ASN A 231 -8.23 9.14 2.93
CA ASN A 231 -7.57 10.09 3.81
C ASN A 231 -8.34 11.41 3.95
N VAL A 232 -8.87 11.94 2.86
CA VAL A 232 -9.70 13.15 2.87
C VAL A 232 -10.98 12.91 3.66
N SER A 233 -11.61 11.74 3.53
CA SER A 233 -12.80 11.34 4.27
C SER A 233 -12.56 11.34 5.78
N ILE A 234 -11.43 10.79 6.25
CA ILE A 234 -11.07 10.79 7.67
C ILE A 234 -10.89 12.21 8.19
N ILE A 235 -10.15 13.06 7.47
CA ILE A 235 -9.91 14.45 7.87
C ILE A 235 -11.20 15.26 7.91
N LEU A 236 -12.06 15.12 6.88
CA LEU A 236 -13.37 15.78 6.85
C LEU A 236 -14.28 15.31 7.97
N GLN A 237 -14.27 14.01 8.28
CA GLN A 237 -15.05 13.44 9.36
C GLN A 237 -14.59 13.96 10.72
N LEU A 238 -13.29 14.08 10.94
CA LEU A 238 -12.72 14.70 12.13
C LEU A 238 -13.16 16.18 12.24
N ALA A 239 -13.09 16.94 11.15
CA ALA A 239 -13.48 18.36 11.14
C ALA A 239 -14.98 18.55 11.38
N THR A 240 -15.83 17.77 10.71
CA THR A 240 -17.30 17.90 10.83
C THR A 240 -17.86 17.34 12.13
N SER A 241 -17.16 16.46 12.80
CA SER A 241 -17.59 15.91 14.10
C SER A 241 -17.35 16.89 15.27
N MET A 242 -16.62 17.99 15.01
CA MET A 242 -16.36 19.05 16.01
C MET A 242 -17.46 20.12 16.07
N ASP A 243 -18.32 20.21 15.05
CA ASP A 243 -19.46 21.14 15.00
C ASP A 243 -20.69 20.52 15.69
#